data_4b2723a96b43c1b595fcf9e5942573bd
#
_entry.id   4b2723a96b43c1b595fcf9e5942573bd
#
_cell.length_a   1.000
_cell.length_b   1.000
_cell.length_c   1.000
_cell.angle_alpha   90.00
_cell.angle_beta   90.00
_cell.angle_gamma   90.00
#
_symmetry.space_group_name_H-M   'P 1'
#
loop_
_entity.id
_entity.type
_entity.pdbx_description
1 polymer ?
#
loop_
_entity_poly.entity_id
_entity_poly.type
_entity_poly.pdbx_seq_one_letter_code
_entity_poly.pdbx_strand_id
1 'polypeptide(L)'
;MKRLFIFFALLAAACTPKTLTIVQIADAQLGFDAAVKGSVPGAEYVNDLTFEVECLKATVAKVNEIKPDMVVFTGDQVHLPYDAEQWEAFVQGIADLDPSIELYHLPGNHDHILKDGTADPQDFIDRFGSDRFAVKKGNVNVVGINTSLIYFNSVLEQDQMVWLEETLEATEESDVTLIFGHHPFFCENIDEEDTHVQITKTKRLQYFEYFRSKGVDAVFAGHLHDNSAGEYEGIPMLTTTSSGYQLGEGPASIRVITIKDGQMSEELVPIK
;
A
#
# COMPACT_ATOMS: atom_id res chain seq x y z
N MET A 1 -28.43 66.42 2.18
CA MET A 1 -27.29 65.52 2.11
C MET A 1 -27.78 64.05 2.26
N LYS A 2 -27.79 63.34 1.18
CA LYS A 2 -28.20 61.91 1.17
C LYS A 2 -26.98 61.06 1.45
N ARG A 3 -26.97 60.31 2.55
CA ARG A 3 -25.89 59.35 2.89
C ARG A 3 -26.17 58.06 2.12
N LEU A 4 -25.24 57.72 1.22
CA LEU A 4 -25.18 56.49 0.50
C LEU A 4 -24.56 55.38 1.40
N PHE A 5 -25.33 54.42 1.82
CA PHE A 5 -24.80 53.23 2.51
C PHE A 5 -24.37 52.22 1.44
N ILE A 6 -23.05 51.99 1.32
CA ILE A 6 -22.51 50.90 0.50
C ILE A 6 -22.44 49.66 1.37
N PHE A 7 -23.29 48.67 1.05
CA PHE A 7 -23.23 47.33 1.61
C PHE A 7 -22.09 46.57 0.92
N PHE A 8 -21.00 46.32 1.61
CA PHE A 8 -20.02 45.32 1.20
C PHE A 8 -20.57 43.94 1.53
N ALA A 9 -21.03 43.20 0.52
CA ALA A 9 -21.30 41.77 0.64
C ALA A 9 -19.92 41.06 0.67
N LEU A 10 -19.50 40.58 1.86
CA LEU A 10 -18.44 39.59 1.96
C LEU A 10 -18.96 38.30 1.30
N LEU A 11 -18.48 38.01 0.07
CA LEU A 11 -18.54 36.67 -0.46
C LEU A 11 -17.58 35.81 0.38
N ALA A 12 -18.11 35.06 1.35
CA ALA A 12 -17.40 33.94 1.91
C ALA A 12 -17.22 32.92 0.75
N ALA A 13 -16.02 32.81 0.21
CA ALA A 13 -15.68 31.69 -0.63
C ALA A 13 -15.89 30.44 0.22
N ALA A 14 -16.93 29.66 -0.07
CA ALA A 14 -17.10 28.35 0.49
C ALA A 14 -15.93 27.52 0.00
N CYS A 15 -14.95 27.28 0.89
CA CYS A 15 -13.89 26.33 0.63
C CYS A 15 -14.59 24.98 0.52
N THR A 16 -14.75 24.46 -0.70
CA THR A 16 -15.21 23.06 -0.87
C THR A 16 -14.22 22.18 -0.16
N PRO A 17 -14.66 21.32 0.76
CA PRO A 17 -13.77 20.42 1.46
C PRO A 17 -13.01 19.60 0.42
N LYS A 18 -11.68 19.64 0.49
CA LYS A 18 -10.85 18.91 -0.43
C LYS A 18 -10.92 17.44 -0.03
N THR A 19 -11.56 16.63 -0.84
CA THR A 19 -11.55 15.18 -0.69
C THR A 19 -10.23 14.66 -1.24
N LEU A 20 -9.55 13.77 -0.52
CA LEU A 20 -8.41 13.00 -1.00
C LEU A 20 -8.86 11.57 -1.21
N THR A 21 -8.63 11.03 -2.41
CA THR A 21 -8.91 9.63 -2.75
C THR A 21 -7.61 8.90 -3.05
N ILE A 22 -7.35 7.81 -2.34
CA ILE A 22 -6.19 6.94 -2.49
C ILE A 22 -6.69 5.57 -2.92
N VAL A 23 -6.04 4.97 -3.90
CA VAL A 23 -6.27 3.56 -4.25
C VAL A 23 -5.06 2.73 -3.83
N GLN A 24 -5.29 1.72 -3.01
CA GLN A 24 -4.32 0.69 -2.70
C GLN A 24 -4.48 -0.48 -3.67
N ILE A 25 -3.37 -0.89 -4.27
CA ILE A 25 -3.25 -2.10 -5.10
C ILE A 25 -2.23 -3.01 -4.43
N ALA A 26 -2.62 -4.25 -4.15
CA ALA A 26 -1.74 -5.23 -3.54
C ALA A 26 -1.48 -6.40 -4.50
N ASP A 27 -0.29 -6.97 -4.40
CA ASP A 27 0.04 -8.31 -4.89
C ASP A 27 -0.38 -8.55 -6.36
N ALA A 28 0.07 -7.68 -7.28
CA ALA A 28 -0.10 -7.93 -8.71
C ALA A 28 0.66 -9.19 -9.14
N GLN A 29 1.75 -9.45 -8.53
CA GLN A 29 2.60 -10.65 -8.45
C GLN A 29 2.71 -11.43 -9.77
N LEU A 30 3.17 -10.73 -10.83
CA LEU A 30 3.35 -11.31 -12.17
C LEU A 30 4.20 -12.59 -12.11
N GLY A 31 3.63 -13.72 -12.54
CA GLY A 31 4.27 -15.03 -12.53
C GLY A 31 3.87 -15.95 -11.36
N PHE A 32 2.99 -15.52 -10.46
CA PHE A 32 2.55 -16.35 -9.34
C PHE A 32 1.66 -17.52 -9.78
N ASP A 33 0.71 -17.31 -10.69
CA ASP A 33 -0.11 -18.38 -11.27
C ASP A 33 0.76 -19.45 -11.97
N ALA A 34 1.78 -18.99 -12.72
CA ALA A 34 2.75 -19.88 -13.32
C ALA A 34 3.53 -20.71 -12.29
N ALA A 35 3.92 -20.10 -11.16
CA ALA A 35 4.60 -20.77 -10.07
C ALA A 35 3.68 -21.80 -9.37
N VAL A 36 2.43 -21.44 -9.13
CA VAL A 36 1.42 -22.36 -8.55
C VAL A 36 1.21 -23.57 -9.47
N LYS A 37 1.00 -23.35 -10.77
CA LYS A 37 0.85 -24.42 -11.76
C LYS A 37 2.11 -25.31 -11.86
N GLY A 38 3.29 -24.70 -11.85
CA GLY A 38 4.58 -25.40 -11.91
C GLY A 38 4.92 -26.18 -10.63
N SER A 39 4.28 -25.91 -9.52
CA SER A 39 4.47 -26.65 -8.26
C SER A 39 3.76 -28.01 -8.22
N VAL A 40 2.87 -28.27 -9.18
CA VAL A 40 2.15 -29.56 -9.27
C VAL A 40 3.14 -30.66 -9.68
N PRO A 41 3.20 -31.81 -8.97
CA PRO A 41 4.12 -32.89 -9.30
C PRO A 41 4.00 -33.35 -10.75
N GLY A 42 5.12 -33.27 -11.50
CA GLY A 42 5.18 -33.63 -12.93
C GLY A 42 4.79 -32.53 -13.92
N ALA A 43 4.41 -31.35 -13.43
CA ALA A 43 4.24 -30.19 -14.29
C ALA A 43 5.60 -29.59 -14.70
N GLU A 44 5.64 -29.00 -15.87
CA GLU A 44 6.77 -28.15 -16.32
C GLU A 44 6.46 -26.70 -15.97
N TYR A 45 7.45 -25.99 -15.42
CA TYR A 45 7.31 -24.57 -15.19
C TYR A 45 7.35 -23.81 -16.51
N VAL A 46 6.32 -23.05 -16.79
CA VAL A 46 6.22 -22.16 -17.94
C VAL A 46 5.91 -20.77 -17.41
N ASN A 47 6.76 -19.78 -17.69
CA ASN A 47 6.56 -18.39 -17.25
C ASN A 47 5.41 -17.72 -18.04
N ASP A 48 4.19 -18.22 -17.87
CA ASP A 48 2.99 -17.65 -18.48
C ASP A 48 2.41 -16.54 -17.59
N LEU A 49 2.57 -15.31 -18.03
CA LEU A 49 2.14 -14.10 -17.34
C LEU A 49 0.76 -13.60 -17.78
N THR A 50 0.08 -14.33 -18.65
CA THR A 50 -1.16 -13.86 -19.30
C THR A 50 -2.22 -13.51 -18.29
N PHE A 51 -2.41 -14.35 -17.26
CA PHE A 51 -3.45 -14.16 -16.26
C PHE A 51 -3.24 -12.87 -15.46
N GLU A 52 -2.05 -12.66 -14.88
CA GLU A 52 -1.78 -11.49 -14.04
C GLU A 52 -1.70 -10.21 -14.87
N VAL A 53 -1.20 -10.27 -16.10
CA VAL A 53 -1.21 -9.13 -17.04
C VAL A 53 -2.64 -8.68 -17.36
N GLU A 54 -3.56 -9.61 -17.60
CA GLU A 54 -4.98 -9.28 -17.80
C GLU A 54 -5.62 -8.69 -16.54
N CYS A 55 -5.29 -9.23 -15.36
CA CYS A 55 -5.75 -8.70 -14.09
C CYS A 55 -5.21 -7.27 -13.85
N LEU A 56 -3.91 -7.05 -14.06
CA LEU A 56 -3.29 -5.74 -13.88
C LEU A 56 -3.85 -4.69 -14.82
N LYS A 57 -4.10 -5.02 -16.09
CA LYS A 57 -4.76 -4.14 -17.05
C LYS A 57 -6.20 -3.81 -16.63
N ALA A 58 -6.95 -4.79 -16.13
CA ALA A 58 -8.30 -4.55 -15.60
C ALA A 58 -8.25 -3.64 -14.37
N THR A 59 -7.25 -3.84 -13.49
CA THR A 59 -7.00 -2.99 -12.32
C THR A 59 -6.73 -1.54 -12.74
N VAL A 60 -5.82 -1.32 -13.69
CA VAL A 60 -5.49 0.01 -14.23
C VAL A 60 -6.73 0.68 -14.85
N ALA A 61 -7.51 -0.07 -15.63
CA ALA A 61 -8.76 0.46 -16.18
C ALA A 61 -9.74 0.90 -15.07
N LYS A 62 -9.88 0.10 -14.00
CA LYS A 62 -10.72 0.43 -12.84
C LYS A 62 -10.21 1.67 -12.10
N VAL A 63 -8.90 1.79 -11.89
CA VAL A 63 -8.28 2.98 -11.29
C VAL A 63 -8.55 4.22 -12.13
N ASN A 64 -8.41 4.13 -13.46
CA ASN A 64 -8.69 5.23 -14.38
C ASN A 64 -10.17 5.64 -14.39
N GLU A 65 -11.12 4.71 -14.10
CA GLU A 65 -12.54 5.04 -13.89
C GLU A 65 -12.76 5.82 -12.59
N ILE A 66 -12.07 5.41 -11.49
CA ILE A 66 -12.18 6.03 -10.17
C ILE A 66 -11.54 7.42 -10.16
N LYS A 67 -10.43 7.61 -10.88
CA LYS A 67 -9.63 8.85 -10.94
C LYS A 67 -9.19 9.30 -9.54
N PRO A 68 -8.46 8.46 -8.79
CA PRO A 68 -7.97 8.85 -7.49
C PRO A 68 -6.90 9.94 -7.60
N ASP A 69 -6.59 10.62 -6.50
CA ASP A 69 -5.46 11.54 -6.44
C ASP A 69 -4.12 10.79 -6.46
N MET A 70 -4.08 9.58 -5.90
CA MET A 70 -2.89 8.75 -5.86
C MET A 70 -3.20 7.25 -5.82
N VAL A 71 -2.23 6.47 -6.26
CA VAL A 71 -2.18 5.01 -6.16
C VAL A 71 -0.96 4.61 -5.33
N VAL A 72 -1.16 3.65 -4.43
CA VAL A 72 -0.09 2.99 -3.67
C VAL A 72 -0.10 1.50 -4.00
N PHE A 73 0.97 1.02 -4.64
CA PHE A 73 1.25 -0.41 -4.74
C PHE A 73 1.91 -0.87 -3.45
N THR A 74 1.26 -1.79 -2.74
CA THR A 74 1.72 -2.30 -1.44
C THR A 74 2.47 -3.62 -1.56
N GLY A 75 3.36 -3.72 -2.55
CA GLY A 75 4.33 -4.81 -2.69
C GLY A 75 3.88 -5.96 -3.57
N ASP A 76 4.83 -6.85 -3.78
CA ASP A 76 4.73 -8.04 -4.64
C ASP A 76 4.21 -7.69 -6.04
N GLN A 77 4.99 -6.83 -6.74
CA GLN A 77 4.74 -6.48 -8.14
C GLN A 77 5.04 -7.68 -9.06
N VAL A 78 6.08 -8.44 -8.72
CA VAL A 78 6.50 -9.64 -9.44
C VAL A 78 6.60 -10.83 -8.49
N HIS A 79 6.67 -12.04 -9.03
CA HIS A 79 6.89 -13.25 -8.24
C HIS A 79 8.38 -13.55 -8.05
N LEU A 80 9.20 -13.27 -9.07
CA LEU A 80 10.63 -13.52 -9.04
C LEU A 80 11.40 -12.20 -9.25
N PRO A 81 12.11 -11.67 -8.25
CA PRO A 81 12.74 -10.35 -8.30
C PRO A 81 13.83 -10.23 -9.37
N TYR A 82 14.44 -11.35 -9.78
CA TYR A 82 15.48 -11.44 -10.81
C TYR A 82 14.94 -11.72 -12.21
N ASP A 83 13.63 -11.91 -12.39
CA ASP A 83 13.02 -12.18 -13.69
C ASP A 83 12.69 -10.88 -14.43
N ALA A 84 13.47 -10.59 -15.48
CA ALA A 84 13.32 -9.37 -16.25
C ALA A 84 11.99 -9.32 -17.04
N GLU A 85 11.46 -10.49 -17.47
CA GLU A 85 10.19 -10.55 -18.22
C GLU A 85 9.01 -10.19 -17.32
N GLN A 86 9.03 -10.64 -16.06
CA GLN A 86 7.99 -10.27 -15.08
C GLN A 86 8.00 -8.77 -14.80
N TRP A 87 9.17 -8.16 -14.61
CA TRP A 87 9.30 -6.71 -14.43
C TRP A 87 8.86 -5.91 -15.65
N GLU A 88 9.25 -6.36 -16.85
CA GLU A 88 8.83 -5.71 -18.10
C GLU A 88 7.30 -5.79 -18.27
N ALA A 89 6.71 -6.95 -18.00
CA ALA A 89 5.26 -7.15 -18.05
C ALA A 89 4.53 -6.26 -17.03
N PHE A 90 5.07 -6.10 -15.80
CA PHE A 90 4.52 -5.19 -14.81
C PHE A 90 4.53 -3.74 -15.30
N VAL A 91 5.69 -3.24 -15.76
CA VAL A 91 5.83 -1.86 -16.26
C VAL A 91 4.90 -1.60 -17.44
N GLN A 92 4.79 -2.56 -18.37
CA GLN A 92 3.86 -2.45 -19.51
C GLN A 92 2.40 -2.51 -19.07
N GLY A 93 2.09 -3.32 -18.05
CA GLY A 93 0.74 -3.47 -17.50
C GLY A 93 0.19 -2.18 -16.87
N ILE A 94 1.06 -1.35 -16.28
CA ILE A 94 0.68 -0.07 -15.68
C ILE A 94 0.83 1.13 -16.62
N ALA A 95 1.31 0.94 -17.85
CA ALA A 95 1.63 2.04 -18.77
C ALA A 95 0.40 2.88 -19.18
N ASP A 96 -0.79 2.30 -19.13
CA ASP A 96 -2.05 2.97 -19.44
C ASP A 96 -2.68 3.72 -18.24
N LEU A 97 -1.99 3.76 -17.09
CA LEU A 97 -2.45 4.55 -15.94
C LEU A 97 -2.44 6.04 -16.32
N ASP A 98 -3.52 6.75 -15.97
CA ASP A 98 -3.62 8.20 -16.22
C ASP A 98 -2.44 8.92 -15.57
N PRO A 99 -1.60 9.64 -16.34
CA PRO A 99 -0.39 10.28 -15.84
C PRO A 99 -0.64 11.42 -14.85
N SER A 100 -1.88 11.82 -14.64
CA SER A 100 -2.26 12.80 -13.60
C SER A 100 -2.39 12.17 -12.21
N ILE A 101 -2.45 10.84 -12.12
CA ILE A 101 -2.53 10.10 -10.86
C ILE A 101 -1.11 9.92 -10.31
N GLU A 102 -0.90 10.33 -9.07
CA GLU A 102 0.41 10.11 -8.42
C GLU A 102 0.58 8.63 -8.07
N LEU A 103 1.76 8.10 -8.34
CA LEU A 103 2.04 6.67 -8.21
C LEU A 103 3.19 6.43 -7.22
N TYR A 104 2.95 5.58 -6.24
CA TYR A 104 3.92 5.18 -5.23
C TYR A 104 4.03 3.66 -5.17
N HIS A 105 5.26 3.16 -5.04
CA HIS A 105 5.55 1.73 -4.94
C HIS A 105 6.24 1.41 -3.62
N LEU A 106 5.81 0.33 -3.00
CA LEU A 106 6.50 -0.30 -1.88
C LEU A 106 6.89 -1.72 -2.26
N PRO A 107 8.01 -2.23 -1.78
CA PRO A 107 8.38 -3.61 -2.05
C PRO A 107 7.64 -4.60 -1.15
N GLY A 108 7.30 -5.76 -1.72
CA GLY A 108 6.94 -6.96 -0.98
C GLY A 108 8.12 -7.93 -0.83
N ASN A 109 7.85 -9.12 -0.30
CA ASN A 109 8.92 -10.12 -0.14
C ASN A 109 9.38 -10.74 -1.46
N HIS A 110 8.53 -10.73 -2.48
CA HIS A 110 8.87 -11.21 -3.82
C HIS A 110 9.60 -10.17 -4.69
N ASP A 111 9.66 -8.91 -4.25
CA ASP A 111 10.37 -7.84 -4.96
C ASP A 111 11.83 -7.67 -4.51
N HIS A 112 12.25 -8.40 -3.46
CA HIS A 112 13.59 -8.35 -2.91
C HIS A 112 14.45 -9.55 -3.32
N ILE A 113 15.71 -9.29 -3.58
CA ILE A 113 16.73 -10.34 -3.58
C ILE A 113 17.16 -10.59 -2.14
N LEU A 114 16.99 -11.82 -1.66
CA LEU A 114 17.47 -12.18 -0.33
C LEU A 114 18.99 -12.42 -0.36
N LYS A 115 19.72 -11.63 0.42
CA LYS A 115 21.15 -11.84 0.67
C LYS A 115 21.33 -12.29 2.11
N ASP A 116 21.93 -13.45 2.30
CA ASP A 116 22.16 -14.06 3.62
C ASP A 116 20.87 -14.19 4.47
N GLY A 117 19.73 -14.40 3.80
CA GLY A 117 18.41 -14.52 4.43
C GLY A 117 17.77 -13.19 4.84
N THR A 118 18.35 -12.05 4.45
CA THR A 118 17.79 -10.72 4.70
C THR A 118 17.37 -10.04 3.41
N ALA A 119 16.34 -9.20 3.46
CA ALA A 119 15.88 -8.43 2.32
C ALA A 119 16.90 -7.34 1.94
N ASP A 120 17.33 -7.33 0.67
CA ASP A 120 18.13 -6.26 0.09
C ASP A 120 17.25 -5.44 -0.86
N PRO A 121 16.95 -4.17 -0.55
CA PRO A 121 16.04 -3.34 -1.35
C PRO A 121 16.72 -2.69 -2.57
N GLN A 122 18.02 -2.92 -2.81
CA GLN A 122 18.77 -2.11 -3.78
C GLN A 122 18.21 -2.22 -5.20
N ASP A 123 17.88 -3.43 -5.67
CA ASP A 123 17.32 -3.63 -7.01
C ASP A 123 15.94 -2.95 -7.17
N PHE A 124 15.15 -2.92 -6.10
CA PHE A 124 13.88 -2.19 -6.06
C PHE A 124 14.09 -0.67 -6.09
N ILE A 125 15.04 -0.17 -5.30
CA ILE A 125 15.42 1.25 -5.28
C ILE A 125 15.93 1.70 -6.65
N ASP A 126 16.73 0.87 -7.32
CA ASP A 126 17.23 1.17 -8.66
C ASP A 126 16.11 1.28 -9.71
N ARG A 127 14.97 0.60 -9.51
CA ARG A 127 13.79 0.66 -10.38
C ARG A 127 12.85 1.82 -10.08
N PHE A 128 12.56 2.04 -8.80
CA PHE A 128 11.49 2.95 -8.37
C PHE A 128 12.01 4.19 -7.62
N GLY A 129 13.33 4.28 -7.41
CA GLY A 129 13.97 5.43 -6.76
C GLY A 129 14.00 5.38 -5.24
N SER A 130 13.09 4.63 -4.59
CA SER A 130 13.04 4.46 -3.14
C SER A 130 12.27 3.19 -2.77
N ASP A 131 12.54 2.64 -1.58
CA ASP A 131 11.79 1.52 -0.98
C ASP A 131 10.75 2.00 0.05
N ARG A 132 10.63 3.30 0.26
CA ARG A 132 9.72 3.96 1.20
C ARG A 132 9.39 5.37 0.72
N PHE A 133 8.32 5.96 1.23
CA PHE A 133 7.95 7.33 0.89
C PHE A 133 7.17 8.00 2.02
N ALA A 134 7.17 9.33 2.02
CA ALA A 134 6.27 10.14 2.83
C ALA A 134 5.79 11.33 2.01
N VAL A 135 4.49 11.56 1.98
CA VAL A 135 3.89 12.68 1.26
C VAL A 135 2.74 13.27 2.07
N LYS A 136 2.67 14.61 2.09
CA LYS A 136 1.59 15.35 2.73
C LYS A 136 0.66 15.94 1.68
N LYS A 137 -0.65 15.66 1.78
CA LYS A 137 -1.72 16.18 0.94
C LYS A 137 -2.73 16.93 1.79
N GLY A 138 -2.59 18.25 1.85
CA GLY A 138 -3.40 19.06 2.77
C GLY A 138 -3.09 18.69 4.22
N ASN A 139 -4.08 18.13 4.92
CA ASN A 139 -3.97 17.63 6.28
C ASN A 139 -3.90 16.08 6.34
N VAL A 140 -3.47 15.43 5.28
CA VAL A 140 -3.29 13.98 5.25
C VAL A 140 -1.83 13.65 5.01
N ASN A 141 -1.23 12.87 5.90
CA ASN A 141 0.08 12.27 5.76
C ASN A 141 -0.08 10.83 5.26
N VAL A 142 0.55 10.53 4.14
CA VAL A 142 0.58 9.19 3.53
C VAL A 142 2.00 8.70 3.58
N VAL A 143 2.26 7.68 4.38
CA VAL A 143 3.60 7.16 4.65
C VAL A 143 3.67 5.70 4.25
N GLY A 144 4.58 5.38 3.36
CA GLY A 144 4.88 4.01 2.96
C GLY A 144 6.18 3.53 3.58
N ILE A 145 6.16 2.35 4.19
CA ILE A 145 7.33 1.71 4.82
C ILE A 145 7.61 0.34 4.20
N ASN A 146 8.88 -0.01 4.11
CA ASN A 146 9.31 -1.34 3.69
C ASN A 146 9.18 -2.35 4.84
N THR A 147 8.03 -2.98 4.96
CA THR A 147 7.77 -3.97 6.01
C THR A 147 8.55 -5.27 5.84
N SER A 148 9.13 -5.53 4.65
CA SER A 148 10.03 -6.68 4.45
C SER A 148 11.33 -6.53 5.26
N LEU A 149 11.83 -5.31 5.47
CA LEU A 149 12.98 -5.07 6.35
C LEU A 149 12.69 -5.48 7.80
N ILE A 150 11.45 -5.22 8.24
CA ILE A 150 10.98 -5.58 9.59
C ILE A 150 10.80 -7.09 9.70
N TYR A 151 10.11 -7.68 8.70
CA TYR A 151 9.79 -9.11 8.66
C TYR A 151 11.05 -9.99 8.65
N PHE A 152 12.02 -9.66 7.78
CA PHE A 152 13.27 -10.41 7.64
C PHE A 152 14.38 -10.02 8.65
N ASN A 153 14.08 -9.16 9.63
CA ASN A 153 15.07 -8.65 10.59
C ASN A 153 16.31 -8.05 9.92
N SER A 154 16.11 -7.26 8.88
CA SER A 154 17.18 -6.62 8.13
C SER A 154 17.95 -5.63 9.00
N VAL A 155 19.26 -5.53 8.80
CA VAL A 155 20.09 -4.49 9.45
C VAL A 155 19.64 -3.06 9.04
N LEU A 156 18.97 -2.93 7.90
CA LEU A 156 18.43 -1.65 7.39
C LEU A 156 17.13 -1.22 8.08
N GLU A 157 16.52 -2.09 8.90
CA GLU A 157 15.33 -1.75 9.68
C GLU A 157 15.59 -0.56 10.61
N GLN A 158 16.78 -0.50 11.21
CA GLN A 158 17.13 0.61 12.12
C GLN A 158 17.17 1.96 11.39
N ASP A 159 17.74 1.99 10.18
CA ASP A 159 17.79 3.21 9.37
C ASP A 159 16.38 3.65 8.94
N GLN A 160 15.53 2.68 8.61
CA GLN A 160 14.12 2.96 8.33
C GLN A 160 13.39 3.50 9.57
N MET A 161 13.64 2.94 10.75
CA MET A 161 13.00 3.40 11.99
C MET A 161 13.38 4.84 12.31
N VAL A 162 14.67 5.23 12.17
CA VAL A 162 15.12 6.62 12.35
C VAL A 162 14.39 7.55 11.37
N TRP A 163 14.34 7.18 10.10
CA TRP A 163 13.60 7.95 9.08
C TRP A 163 12.10 8.08 9.39
N LEU A 164 11.48 7.00 9.88
CA LEU A 164 10.06 6.98 10.25
C LEU A 164 9.79 7.87 11.47
N GLU A 165 10.69 7.87 12.46
CA GLU A 165 10.63 8.75 13.62
C GLU A 165 10.66 10.23 13.19
N GLU A 166 11.62 10.61 12.35
CA GLU A 166 11.72 11.98 11.82
C GLU A 166 10.47 12.37 11.00
N THR A 167 9.95 11.43 10.21
CA THR A 167 8.76 11.64 9.39
C THR A 167 7.51 11.89 10.24
N LEU A 168 7.27 11.05 11.23
CA LEU A 168 6.08 11.15 12.08
C LEU A 168 6.18 12.26 13.14
N GLU A 169 7.37 12.69 13.51
CA GLU A 169 7.55 13.89 14.35
C GLU A 169 7.19 15.19 13.62
N ALA A 170 7.24 15.19 12.30
CA ALA A 170 6.84 16.33 11.48
C ALA A 170 5.33 16.44 11.24
N THR A 171 4.53 15.45 11.69
CA THR A 171 3.06 15.48 11.54
C THR A 171 2.42 16.35 12.61
N GLU A 172 1.29 16.97 12.27
CA GLU A 172 0.49 17.76 13.20
C GLU A 172 -0.60 16.88 13.82
N GLU A 173 -0.97 17.11 15.08
CA GLU A 173 -1.98 16.33 15.81
C GLU A 173 -3.36 16.30 15.13
N SER A 174 -3.67 17.31 14.32
CA SER A 174 -4.93 17.40 13.57
C SER A 174 -4.90 16.73 12.19
N ASP A 175 -3.74 16.20 11.78
CA ASP A 175 -3.60 15.53 10.49
C ASP A 175 -4.12 14.08 10.57
N VAL A 176 -4.66 13.60 9.45
CA VAL A 176 -4.90 12.16 9.26
C VAL A 176 -3.59 11.53 8.79
N THR A 177 -3.12 10.50 9.49
CA THR A 177 -1.85 9.82 9.19
C THR A 177 -2.09 8.35 8.84
N LEU A 178 -1.77 7.97 7.61
CA LEU A 178 -1.95 6.62 7.07
C LEU A 178 -0.60 5.97 6.81
N ILE A 179 -0.44 4.73 7.28
CA ILE A 179 0.75 3.90 7.02
C ILE A 179 0.41 2.83 6.01
N PHE A 180 1.27 2.65 5.03
CA PHE A 180 1.20 1.58 4.03
C PHE A 180 2.44 0.70 4.11
N GLY A 181 2.26 -0.61 3.97
CA GLY A 181 3.32 -1.59 3.90
C GLY A 181 2.89 -2.80 3.10
N HIS A 182 3.71 -3.86 3.08
CA HIS A 182 3.37 -5.12 2.42
C HIS A 182 2.93 -6.18 3.43
N HIS A 183 3.86 -6.61 4.32
CA HIS A 183 3.49 -7.57 5.37
C HIS A 183 2.56 -6.93 6.40
N PRO A 184 1.44 -7.57 6.77
CA PRO A 184 0.62 -7.12 7.87
C PRO A 184 1.36 -7.27 9.20
N PHE A 185 1.09 -6.38 10.13
CA PHE A 185 1.59 -6.54 11.49
C PHE A 185 0.81 -7.62 12.23
N PHE A 186 -0.49 -7.70 12.01
CA PHE A 186 -1.40 -8.76 12.46
C PHE A 186 -2.60 -8.85 11.54
N CYS A 187 -3.35 -9.96 11.60
CA CYS A 187 -4.50 -10.19 10.74
C CYS A 187 -5.83 -9.89 11.45
N GLU A 188 -6.00 -10.36 12.68
CA GLU A 188 -7.22 -10.18 13.45
C GLU A 188 -6.99 -9.37 14.72
N ASN A 189 -5.93 -9.66 15.46
CA ASN A 189 -5.60 -8.94 16.70
C ASN A 189 -4.10 -8.98 17.00
N ILE A 190 -3.65 -7.99 17.78
CA ILE A 190 -2.23 -7.80 18.11
C ILE A 190 -1.63 -8.99 18.88
N ASP A 191 -2.47 -9.75 19.61
CA ASP A 191 -2.06 -10.85 20.48
C ASP A 191 -2.10 -12.22 19.82
N GLU A 192 -2.51 -12.31 18.53
CA GLU A 192 -2.55 -13.58 17.80
C GLU A 192 -1.17 -14.26 17.75
N GLU A 193 -1.16 -15.58 17.60
CA GLU A 193 0.06 -16.37 17.53
C GLU A 193 0.89 -15.98 16.29
N ASP A 194 2.21 -16.04 16.43
CA ASP A 194 3.12 -15.78 15.31
C ASP A 194 3.03 -16.87 14.25
N THR A 195 2.82 -16.45 13.01
CA THR A 195 2.85 -17.34 11.85
C THR A 195 3.85 -16.79 10.81
N HIS A 196 3.91 -17.41 9.64
CA HIS A 196 4.79 -16.98 8.55
C HIS A 196 4.18 -15.86 7.67
N VAL A 197 2.99 -15.35 8.00
CA VAL A 197 2.32 -14.35 7.16
C VAL A 197 2.31 -12.95 7.75
N GLN A 198 2.63 -12.79 9.04
CA GLN A 198 2.63 -11.48 9.69
C GLN A 198 3.94 -11.21 10.45
N ILE A 199 4.13 -9.95 10.80
CA ILE A 199 5.26 -9.50 11.62
C ILE A 199 5.14 -10.11 13.03
N THR A 200 6.27 -10.50 13.62
CA THR A 200 6.30 -11.14 14.94
C THR A 200 5.70 -10.26 16.04
N LYS A 201 5.08 -10.89 17.05
CA LYS A 201 4.39 -10.22 18.15
C LYS A 201 5.21 -9.13 18.83
N THR A 202 6.48 -9.39 19.08
CA THR A 202 7.37 -8.40 19.72
C THR A 202 7.51 -7.13 18.89
N LYS A 203 7.68 -7.28 17.57
CA LYS A 203 7.82 -6.13 16.67
C LYS A 203 6.49 -5.44 16.43
N ARG A 204 5.40 -6.19 16.20
CA ARG A 204 4.10 -5.57 15.97
C ARG A 204 3.62 -4.74 17.14
N LEU A 205 3.87 -5.18 18.39
CA LEU A 205 3.59 -4.39 19.58
C LEU A 205 4.45 -3.12 19.63
N GLN A 206 5.76 -3.22 19.35
CA GLN A 206 6.66 -2.07 19.33
C GLN A 206 6.21 -1.02 18.32
N TYR A 207 5.90 -1.43 17.09
CA TYR A 207 5.48 -0.51 16.03
C TYR A 207 4.10 0.09 16.30
N PHE A 208 3.11 -0.69 16.74
CA PHE A 208 1.77 -0.18 17.00
C PHE A 208 1.71 0.73 18.22
N GLU A 209 2.49 0.48 19.29
CA GLU A 209 2.65 1.43 20.38
C GLU A 209 3.29 2.75 19.92
N TYR A 210 4.26 2.66 19.01
CA TYR A 210 4.85 3.84 18.41
C TYR A 210 3.82 4.58 17.53
N PHE A 211 3.11 3.90 16.63
CA PHE A 211 2.05 4.48 15.81
C PHE A 211 0.97 5.17 16.65
N ARG A 212 0.52 4.52 17.71
CA ARG A 212 -0.43 5.10 18.67
C ARG A 212 0.13 6.39 19.29
N SER A 213 1.37 6.41 19.69
CA SER A 213 2.02 7.60 20.30
C SER A 213 2.14 8.78 19.34
N LYS A 214 2.11 8.52 18.01
CA LYS A 214 2.20 9.51 16.94
C LYS A 214 0.86 9.82 16.26
N GLY A 215 -0.24 9.27 16.76
CA GLY A 215 -1.58 9.56 16.23
C GLY A 215 -1.80 9.00 14.81
N VAL A 216 -1.25 7.82 14.50
CA VAL A 216 -1.56 7.11 13.24
C VAL A 216 -3.02 6.66 13.27
N ASP A 217 -3.76 6.92 12.19
CA ASP A 217 -5.19 6.63 12.08
C ASP A 217 -5.48 5.26 11.49
N ALA A 218 -4.63 4.75 10.59
CA ALA A 218 -4.80 3.42 10.00
C ALA A 218 -3.50 2.87 9.40
N VAL A 219 -3.42 1.54 9.32
CA VAL A 219 -2.33 0.79 8.67
C VAL A 219 -2.92 -0.12 7.59
N PHE A 220 -2.34 -0.09 6.39
CA PHE A 220 -2.77 -0.85 5.23
C PHE A 220 -1.65 -1.77 4.73
N ALA A 221 -1.99 -3.02 4.42
CA ALA A 221 -1.04 -4.01 3.91
C ALA A 221 -1.62 -4.87 2.77
N GLY A 222 -0.78 -5.71 2.16
CA GLY A 222 -1.11 -6.75 1.20
C GLY A 222 -0.72 -8.13 1.73
N HIS A 223 0.04 -8.88 0.94
CA HIS A 223 0.73 -10.14 1.27
C HIS A 223 -0.18 -11.37 1.42
N LEU A 224 -1.35 -11.25 1.99
CA LEU A 224 -2.19 -12.40 2.29
C LEU A 224 -2.90 -12.97 1.05
N HIS A 225 -2.99 -12.22 -0.03
CA HIS A 225 -3.90 -12.52 -1.16
C HIS A 225 -5.34 -12.77 -0.69
N ASP A 226 -5.67 -12.20 0.45
CA ASP A 226 -6.98 -12.23 1.09
C ASP A 226 -7.20 -10.93 1.87
N ASN A 227 -8.44 -10.65 2.24
CA ASN A 227 -8.77 -9.49 3.05
C ASN A 227 -8.80 -9.88 4.53
N SER A 228 -8.19 -9.07 5.36
CA SER A 228 -8.36 -9.14 6.81
C SER A 228 -8.54 -7.77 7.43
N ALA A 229 -9.13 -7.74 8.61
CA ALA A 229 -9.31 -6.53 9.38
C ALA A 229 -9.14 -6.82 10.86
N GLY A 230 -8.19 -6.17 11.48
CA GLY A 230 -7.96 -6.17 12.92
C GLY A 230 -7.84 -4.75 13.43
N GLU A 231 -7.77 -4.58 14.75
CA GLU A 231 -7.63 -3.28 15.39
C GLU A 231 -6.78 -3.39 16.66
N TYR A 232 -5.98 -2.37 16.92
CA TYR A 232 -5.28 -2.20 18.18
C TYR A 232 -5.38 -0.76 18.67
N GLU A 233 -6.00 -0.56 19.85
CA GLU A 233 -6.15 0.75 20.51
C GLU A 233 -6.72 1.84 19.58
N GLY A 234 -7.70 1.47 18.74
CA GLY A 234 -8.37 2.37 17.80
C GLY A 234 -7.65 2.51 16.44
N ILE A 235 -6.53 1.84 16.23
CA ILE A 235 -5.81 1.85 14.94
C ILE A 235 -6.16 0.58 14.16
N PRO A 236 -6.94 0.66 13.07
CA PRO A 236 -7.21 -0.49 12.21
C PRO A 236 -5.96 -0.93 11.46
N MET A 237 -5.77 -2.26 11.37
CA MET A 237 -4.84 -2.94 10.49
C MET A 237 -5.66 -3.65 9.41
N LEU A 238 -5.53 -3.19 8.16
CA LEU A 238 -6.35 -3.65 7.04
C LEU A 238 -5.48 -4.26 5.95
N THR A 239 -5.74 -5.52 5.60
CA THR A 239 -5.11 -6.12 4.41
C THR A 239 -6.04 -6.05 3.21
N THR A 240 -5.46 -5.81 2.04
CA THR A 240 -6.16 -5.84 0.77
C THR A 240 -5.72 -7.07 0.00
N THR A 241 -6.70 -7.80 -0.52
CA THR A 241 -6.47 -8.99 -1.33
C THR A 241 -5.68 -8.67 -2.59
N SER A 242 -5.09 -9.69 -3.21
CA SER A 242 -4.34 -9.55 -4.46
C SER A 242 -5.20 -8.94 -5.59
N SER A 243 -4.58 -8.10 -6.39
CA SER A 243 -5.14 -7.66 -7.67
C SER A 243 -4.95 -8.71 -8.78
N GLY A 244 -4.13 -9.74 -8.53
CA GLY A 244 -3.87 -10.88 -9.39
C GLY A 244 -4.50 -12.17 -8.86
N TYR A 245 -3.67 -13.10 -8.42
CA TYR A 245 -4.06 -14.43 -7.95
C TYR A 245 -4.55 -14.40 -6.49
N GLN A 246 -5.77 -14.92 -6.25
CA GLN A 246 -6.37 -14.98 -4.92
C GLN A 246 -5.97 -16.26 -4.19
N LEU A 247 -5.73 -16.17 -2.88
CA LEU A 247 -5.63 -17.33 -1.98
C LEU A 247 -6.87 -17.46 -1.09
N GLY A 248 -7.59 -16.35 -0.86
CA GLY A 248 -8.89 -16.33 -0.19
C GLY A 248 -10.08 -16.56 -1.13
N GLU A 249 -11.29 -16.53 -0.56
CA GLU A 249 -12.56 -16.78 -1.30
C GLU A 249 -13.11 -15.52 -2.00
N GLY A 250 -12.57 -14.32 -1.70
CA GLY A 250 -13.05 -13.05 -2.25
C GLY A 250 -12.61 -12.83 -3.70
N PRO A 251 -13.27 -11.91 -4.43
CA PRO A 251 -12.82 -11.50 -5.76
C PRO A 251 -11.54 -10.66 -5.67
N ALA A 252 -10.72 -10.69 -6.73
CA ALA A 252 -9.65 -9.73 -6.92
C ALA A 252 -10.19 -8.31 -6.77
N SER A 253 -9.60 -7.52 -5.89
CA SER A 253 -10.10 -6.19 -5.52
C SER A 253 -8.97 -5.20 -5.29
N ILE A 254 -9.32 -3.94 -5.37
CA ILE A 254 -8.52 -2.81 -4.88
C ILE A 254 -9.23 -2.19 -3.69
N ARG A 255 -8.50 -1.51 -2.81
CA ARG A 255 -9.10 -0.71 -1.73
C ARG A 255 -9.09 0.76 -2.11
N VAL A 256 -10.27 1.39 -2.03
CA VAL A 256 -10.44 2.83 -2.23
C VAL A 256 -10.57 3.48 -0.86
N ILE A 257 -9.66 4.38 -0.55
CA ILE A 257 -9.60 5.09 0.73
C ILE A 257 -9.92 6.55 0.44
N THR A 258 -10.93 7.08 1.11
CA THR A 258 -11.39 8.46 0.94
C THR A 258 -11.26 9.22 2.25
N ILE A 259 -10.55 10.33 2.22
CA ILE A 259 -10.45 11.24 3.35
C ILE A 259 -11.20 12.53 3.00
N LYS A 260 -12.22 12.85 3.80
CA LYS A 260 -13.03 14.04 3.64
C LYS A 260 -13.27 14.69 5.00
N ASP A 261 -12.95 15.98 5.11
CA ASP A 261 -13.12 16.74 6.36
C ASP A 261 -12.44 16.09 7.58
N GLY A 262 -11.27 15.45 7.39
CA GLY A 262 -10.53 14.74 8.43
C GLY A 262 -11.13 13.37 8.81
N GLN A 263 -12.16 12.91 8.11
CA GLN A 263 -12.74 11.59 8.31
C GLN A 263 -12.32 10.63 7.20
N MET A 264 -11.81 9.47 7.58
CA MET A 264 -11.46 8.38 6.68
C MET A 264 -12.65 7.44 6.49
N SER A 265 -12.86 7.00 5.26
CA SER A 265 -13.67 5.85 4.90
C SER A 265 -12.92 5.00 3.88
N GLU A 266 -13.24 3.71 3.83
CA GLU A 266 -12.61 2.80 2.87
C GLU A 266 -13.62 1.79 2.34
N GLU A 267 -13.39 1.30 1.13
CA GLU A 267 -14.19 0.24 0.53
C GLU A 267 -13.34 -0.66 -0.37
N LEU A 268 -13.70 -1.94 -0.42
CA LEU A 268 -13.14 -2.89 -1.39
C LEU A 268 -13.94 -2.81 -2.68
N VAL A 269 -13.25 -2.55 -3.78
CA VAL A 269 -13.85 -2.46 -5.12
C VAL A 269 -13.34 -3.63 -5.96
N PRO A 270 -14.22 -4.58 -6.35
CA PRO A 270 -13.86 -5.67 -7.24
C PRO A 270 -13.35 -5.16 -8.60
N ILE A 271 -12.32 -5.84 -9.12
CA ILE A 271 -11.70 -5.48 -10.40
C ILE A 271 -12.55 -5.96 -11.57
N LYS A 272 -13.24 -7.11 -11.42
CA LYS A 272 -14.08 -7.74 -12.45
C LYS A 272 -15.48 -8.04 -11.92
#